data_2aa1dc2a06bb9b627f2109f348157e87
#
_entry.id   2aa1dc2a06bb9b627f2109f348157e87
#
_cell.length_a   1.000
_cell.length_b   1.000
_cell.length_c   1.000
_cell.angle_alpha   90.00
_cell.angle_beta   90.00
_cell.angle_gamma   90.00
#
_symmetry.space_group_name_H-M   'P 1'
#
loop_
_entity.id
_entity.type
_entity.pdbx_description
1 polymer ?
#
loop_
_entity_poly.entity_id
_entity_poly.type
_entity_poly.pdbx_seq_one_letter_code
_entity_poly.pdbx_strand_id
1 'polypeptide(L)'
;MVYNVRSFSGKQYERNVIMIKITKNQFGKLPDGRNVFAYTMANDYVTANILNYGGIIQSLIVDGKDVVCGYDTIEGYLNSPGYHGALIGRYANRIKGGTFTLDGTEYVLARNEQDRTHLHGGMVGFDKKIWKVAEAKADAKKITLVLELFSPDMEEGYPGNLNVKVTYTLSEKDFSIRYEAVSDKNTVLNLTNHAYFNMNGYDSKDSVETQTLGIFADTFTEIDNTLIPTGDASVEGTAFDFRTPKLIGKDIANDEPQINVASGYDHNFNFSGDDYISYMGKKLRCGAVMSGDALTMHLYTDKPAVQFYVGHGIRPDDVPFKNNVPKSRCRGMCLETQFKPDSPNHGEARLEANEKYDYTTLFRFEF
;
A
#
# COMPACT_ATOMS: atom_id res chain seq x y z
N MET A 1 -13.92 6.27 22.57
CA MET A 1 -13.66 6.26 24.02
C MET A 1 -12.44 7.15 24.23
N VAL A 2 -12.53 8.17 25.05
CA VAL A 2 -11.42 9.10 25.34
C VAL A 2 -10.84 8.67 26.69
N TYR A 3 -9.56 8.32 26.76
CA TYR A 3 -8.90 8.00 28.02
C TYR A 3 -8.07 9.19 28.47
N ASN A 4 -8.41 9.75 29.64
CA ASN A 4 -7.58 10.70 30.37
C ASN A 4 -6.77 9.95 31.41
N VAL A 5 -5.44 9.95 31.29
CA VAL A 5 -4.55 9.41 32.32
C VAL A 5 -4.12 10.57 33.24
N ARG A 6 -4.58 10.58 34.49
CA ARG A 6 -4.06 11.47 35.56
C ARG A 6 -2.96 10.75 36.32
N SER A 7 -1.79 11.37 36.40
CA SER A 7 -0.71 10.96 37.32
C SER A 7 -0.55 12.03 38.40
N PHE A 8 -0.53 11.61 39.68
CA PHE A 8 -0.26 12.46 40.83
C PHE A 8 1.22 12.39 41.18
N SER A 9 1.96 13.51 41.12
CA SER A 9 3.02 13.90 42.05
C SER A 9 3.55 15.29 41.70
N GLY A 10 3.72 16.13 42.73
CA GLY A 10 3.95 17.57 42.62
C GLY A 10 5.30 17.94 42.02
N LYS A 11 5.24 18.50 40.87
CA LYS A 11 5.97 19.60 40.21
C LYS A 11 5.22 19.85 38.91
N GLN A 12 4.78 21.10 38.69
CA GLN A 12 4.11 21.52 37.48
C GLN A 12 5.09 21.40 36.29
N TYR A 13 5.16 20.21 35.68
CA TYR A 13 5.42 20.05 34.26
C TYR A 13 4.05 19.86 33.64
N GLU A 14 3.60 20.79 32.81
CA GLU A 14 2.50 20.55 31.87
C GLU A 14 2.94 19.38 30.99
N ARG A 15 2.59 18.14 31.37
CA ARG A 15 2.67 17.00 30.47
C ARG A 15 1.57 17.20 29.46
N ASN A 16 1.92 17.53 28.23
CA ASN A 16 1.02 17.45 27.10
C ASN A 16 0.32 16.09 27.18
N VAL A 17 -1.00 16.11 27.35
CA VAL A 17 -1.81 14.88 27.37
C VAL A 17 -1.85 14.40 25.95
N ILE A 18 -1.09 13.33 25.61
CA ILE A 18 -1.12 12.71 24.28
C ILE A 18 -2.56 12.31 23.99
N MET A 19 -3.15 12.90 22.96
CA MET A 19 -4.51 12.58 22.54
C MET A 19 -4.49 11.33 21.66
N ILE A 20 -4.84 10.17 22.21
CA ILE A 20 -4.95 8.90 21.47
C ILE A 20 -6.43 8.55 21.35
N LYS A 21 -6.96 8.51 20.13
CA LYS A 21 -8.37 8.23 19.87
C LYS A 21 -8.61 7.49 18.56
N ILE A 22 -9.69 6.70 18.55
CA ILE A 22 -10.29 6.18 17.31
C ILE A 22 -11.77 6.54 17.29
N THR A 23 -12.25 7.04 16.16
CA THR A 23 -13.66 7.39 15.95
C THR A 23 -14.16 6.75 14.65
N LYS A 24 -15.50 6.59 14.58
CA LYS A 24 -16.20 6.04 13.42
C LYS A 24 -17.22 7.05 12.92
N ASN A 25 -17.20 7.35 11.62
CA ASN A 25 -18.18 8.21 10.95
C ASN A 25 -18.69 7.54 9.68
N GLN A 26 -19.89 7.83 9.25
CA GLN A 26 -20.37 7.41 7.94
C GLN A 26 -19.62 8.24 6.89
N PHE A 27 -19.01 7.55 5.92
CA PHE A 27 -18.30 8.17 4.79
C PHE A 27 -19.19 8.28 3.55
N GLY A 28 -20.05 7.28 3.33
CA GLY A 28 -20.94 7.26 2.18
C GLY A 28 -21.78 5.99 2.12
N LYS A 29 -22.36 5.74 0.96
CA LYS A 29 -23.21 4.59 0.70
C LYS A 29 -22.93 4.03 -0.68
N LEU A 30 -22.77 2.71 -0.79
CA LEU A 30 -22.61 2.04 -2.09
C LEU A 30 -23.94 2.04 -2.87
N PRO A 31 -23.89 1.86 -4.21
CA PRO A 31 -25.09 1.79 -5.04
C PRO A 31 -26.09 0.71 -4.61
N ASP A 32 -25.63 -0.39 -3.98
CA ASP A 32 -26.47 -1.45 -3.45
C ASP A 32 -27.07 -1.15 -2.07
N GLY A 33 -26.81 0.05 -1.54
CA GLY A 33 -27.35 0.53 -0.28
C GLY A 33 -26.50 0.23 0.96
N ARG A 34 -25.40 -0.51 0.87
CA ARG A 34 -24.49 -0.74 2.00
C ARG A 34 -23.76 0.53 2.41
N ASN A 35 -23.67 0.75 3.72
CA ASN A 35 -22.96 1.92 4.27
C ASN A 35 -21.45 1.68 4.26
N VAL A 36 -20.70 2.73 3.90
CA VAL A 36 -19.26 2.83 4.05
C VAL A 36 -18.94 3.73 5.23
N PHE A 37 -18.04 3.28 6.10
CA PHE A 37 -17.60 4.01 7.27
C PHE A 37 -16.12 4.34 7.19
N ALA A 38 -15.77 5.54 7.64
CA ALA A 38 -14.39 5.96 7.91
C ALA A 38 -14.08 5.77 9.40
N TYR A 39 -12.92 5.20 9.68
CA TYR A 39 -12.35 5.05 11.01
C TYR A 39 -11.15 5.99 11.11
N THR A 40 -11.26 7.01 11.94
CA THR A 40 -10.18 7.98 12.18
C THR A 40 -9.36 7.53 13.37
N MET A 41 -8.12 7.16 13.14
CA MET A 41 -7.10 6.86 14.14
C MET A 41 -6.24 8.12 14.30
N ALA A 42 -6.15 8.70 15.49
CA ALA A 42 -5.40 9.94 15.69
C ALA A 42 -4.61 9.94 17.01
N ASN A 43 -3.36 10.37 16.92
CA ASN A 43 -2.51 10.76 18.04
C ASN A 43 -1.98 12.19 17.79
N ASP A 44 -1.04 12.66 18.62
CA ASP A 44 -0.48 14.02 18.49
C ASP A 44 0.38 14.23 17.23
N TYR A 45 0.80 13.17 16.55
CA TYR A 45 1.76 13.21 15.43
C TYR A 45 1.12 12.86 14.09
N VAL A 46 0.21 11.87 14.11
CA VAL A 46 -0.35 11.29 12.90
C VAL A 46 -1.85 11.08 13.05
N THR A 47 -2.59 11.38 11.99
CA THR A 47 -4.01 11.01 11.84
C THR A 47 -4.19 10.19 10.57
N ALA A 48 -4.76 8.98 10.69
CA ALA A 48 -5.10 8.12 9.57
C ALA A 48 -6.62 7.91 9.47
N ASN A 49 -7.21 8.13 8.31
CA ASN A 49 -8.59 7.78 8.00
C ASN A 49 -8.63 6.51 7.15
N ILE A 50 -9.24 5.46 7.68
CA ILE A 50 -9.33 4.16 7.00
C ILE A 50 -10.80 3.86 6.71
N LEU A 51 -11.12 3.56 5.44
CA LEU A 51 -12.45 3.13 5.05
C LEU A 51 -12.60 1.61 5.21
N ASN A 52 -13.78 1.16 5.63
CA ASN A 52 -14.09 -0.27 5.61
C ASN A 52 -14.45 -0.79 4.20
N TYR A 53 -14.56 0.07 3.20
CA TYR A 53 -14.59 -0.30 1.79
C TYR A 53 -13.16 -0.32 1.27
N GLY A 54 -12.74 -1.47 0.72
CA GLY A 54 -11.38 -1.67 0.21
C GLY A 54 -10.26 -1.57 1.26
N GLY A 55 -10.57 -1.39 2.55
CA GLY A 55 -9.57 -1.06 3.57
C GLY A 55 -8.77 0.21 3.24
N ILE A 56 -9.36 1.13 2.52
CA ILE A 56 -8.71 2.28 1.89
C ILE A 56 -8.10 3.22 2.94
N ILE A 57 -6.82 3.56 2.78
CA ILE A 57 -6.21 4.72 3.44
C ILE A 57 -6.69 5.97 2.70
N GLN A 58 -7.75 6.59 3.20
CA GLN A 58 -8.36 7.78 2.60
C GLN A 58 -7.51 9.02 2.84
N SER A 59 -6.88 9.10 4.02
CA SER A 59 -6.07 10.24 4.47
C SER A 59 -5.00 9.75 5.44
N LEU A 60 -3.81 10.32 5.36
CA LEU A 60 -2.72 10.11 6.30
C LEU A 60 -2.04 11.46 6.58
N ILE A 61 -2.47 12.10 7.66
CA ILE A 61 -1.99 13.42 8.05
C ILE A 61 -0.82 13.24 8.99
N VAL A 62 0.35 13.72 8.59
CA VAL A 62 1.61 13.69 9.34
C VAL A 62 2.06 15.13 9.57
N ASP A 63 2.25 15.52 10.82
CA ASP A 63 2.59 16.90 11.20
C ASP A 63 1.71 17.96 10.49
N GLY A 64 0.40 17.71 10.49
CA GLY A 64 -0.61 18.59 9.87
C GLY A 64 -0.68 18.52 8.33
N LYS A 65 0.14 17.74 7.66
CA LYS A 65 0.19 17.59 6.19
C LYS A 65 -0.39 16.24 5.76
N ASP A 66 -1.42 16.21 4.93
CA ASP A 66 -1.98 14.97 4.39
C ASP A 66 -1.14 14.46 3.22
N VAL A 67 -0.43 13.36 3.44
CA VAL A 67 0.59 12.83 2.52
C VAL A 67 0.07 11.77 1.55
N VAL A 68 -1.24 11.49 1.49
CA VAL A 68 -1.81 10.51 0.55
C VAL A 68 -2.88 11.11 -0.35
N CYS A 69 -2.85 10.77 -1.63
CA CYS A 69 -3.91 11.07 -2.56
C CYS A 69 -5.17 10.25 -2.24
N GLY A 70 -6.35 10.86 -2.30
CA GLY A 70 -7.61 10.20 -2.02
C GLY A 70 -8.80 11.10 -2.36
N TYR A 71 -10.03 10.64 -2.07
CA TYR A 71 -11.27 11.33 -2.41
C TYR A 71 -12.08 11.65 -1.17
N ASP A 72 -12.93 12.71 -1.25
CA ASP A 72 -13.83 13.11 -0.17
C ASP A 72 -15.11 12.27 -0.13
N THR A 73 -15.45 11.58 -1.21
CA THR A 73 -16.70 10.83 -1.33
C THR A 73 -16.45 9.41 -1.83
N ILE A 74 -17.42 8.52 -1.56
CA ILE A 74 -17.36 7.14 -2.06
C ILE A 74 -17.44 7.10 -3.59
N GLU A 75 -18.18 8.01 -4.21
CA GLU A 75 -18.30 8.13 -5.66
C GLU A 75 -16.95 8.41 -6.32
N GLY A 76 -16.08 9.17 -5.64
CA GLY A 76 -14.70 9.38 -6.09
C GLY A 76 -13.93 8.07 -6.25
N TYR A 77 -14.07 7.14 -5.30
CA TYR A 77 -13.45 5.83 -5.36
C TYR A 77 -14.11 4.88 -6.36
N LEU A 78 -15.43 4.95 -6.51
CA LEU A 78 -16.17 4.09 -7.44
C LEU A 78 -15.95 4.47 -8.90
N ASN A 79 -15.73 5.75 -9.20
CA ASN A 79 -15.63 6.29 -10.55
C ASN A 79 -14.20 6.58 -11.00
N SER A 80 -13.20 6.41 -10.12
CA SER A 80 -11.81 6.67 -10.44
C SER A 80 -11.01 5.37 -10.50
N PRO A 81 -10.33 5.08 -11.62
CA PRO A 81 -9.37 3.99 -11.68
C PRO A 81 -8.15 4.32 -10.79
N GLY A 82 -7.33 3.31 -10.46
CA GLY A 82 -6.02 3.52 -9.85
C GLY A 82 -5.88 3.07 -8.41
N TYR A 83 -6.88 2.38 -7.84
CA TYR A 83 -6.77 1.67 -6.54
C TYR A 83 -6.34 2.55 -5.36
N HIS A 84 -6.58 3.86 -5.38
CA HIS A 84 -6.07 4.85 -4.43
C HIS A 84 -6.27 4.44 -2.97
N GLY A 85 -5.16 4.11 -2.29
CA GLY A 85 -5.12 3.74 -0.88
C GLY A 85 -5.65 2.36 -0.53
N ALA A 86 -6.12 1.58 -1.49
CA ALA A 86 -6.83 0.33 -1.26
C ALA A 86 -5.91 -0.84 -0.86
N LEU A 87 -6.47 -1.79 -0.11
CA LEU A 87 -5.89 -3.12 0.07
C LEU A 87 -6.05 -3.92 -1.22
N ILE A 88 -4.97 -4.51 -1.67
CA ILE A 88 -4.90 -5.31 -2.89
C ILE A 88 -4.79 -6.78 -2.54
N GLY A 89 -5.60 -7.60 -3.20
CA GLY A 89 -5.64 -9.05 -3.07
C GLY A 89 -6.74 -9.66 -3.97
N ARG A 90 -6.72 -11.01 -4.21
CA ARG A 90 -5.79 -11.97 -3.55
C ARG A 90 -4.35 -11.80 -4.00
N TYR A 91 -4.11 -11.41 -5.26
CA TYR A 91 -2.76 -11.26 -5.78
C TYR A 91 -2.50 -9.82 -6.25
N ALA A 92 -1.56 -9.16 -5.59
CA ALA A 92 -1.08 -7.83 -5.96
C ALA A 92 -0.21 -7.91 -7.20
N ASN A 93 -0.32 -6.90 -8.07
CA ASN A 93 0.35 -6.80 -9.34
C ASN A 93 -0.17 -7.81 -10.37
N ARG A 94 0.60 -8.08 -11.44
CA ARG A 94 0.17 -8.81 -12.65
C ARG A 94 0.43 -10.31 -12.55
N ILE A 95 -0.46 -11.09 -13.20
CA ILE A 95 -0.24 -12.50 -13.55
C ILE A 95 -0.38 -12.63 -15.06
N LYS A 96 0.68 -13.11 -15.71
CA LYS A 96 0.79 -13.23 -17.17
C LYS A 96 -0.36 -14.05 -17.76
N GLY A 97 -1.02 -13.49 -18.77
CA GLY A 97 -2.12 -14.18 -19.45
C GLY A 97 -3.35 -14.46 -18.59
N GLY A 98 -3.36 -14.04 -17.30
CA GLY A 98 -4.42 -14.41 -16.36
C GLY A 98 -4.47 -15.89 -16.05
N THR A 99 -3.33 -16.59 -16.06
CA THR A 99 -3.26 -18.03 -15.76
C THR A 99 -2.07 -18.36 -14.88
N PHE A 100 -2.20 -19.39 -14.05
CA PHE A 100 -1.10 -20.00 -13.32
C PHE A 100 -1.36 -21.47 -13.07
N THR A 101 -0.30 -22.26 -12.87
CA THR A 101 -0.42 -23.67 -12.51
C THR A 101 -0.03 -23.86 -11.04
N LEU A 102 -0.90 -24.53 -10.29
CA LEU A 102 -0.66 -24.90 -8.88
C LEU A 102 -0.99 -26.38 -8.71
N ASP A 103 -0.05 -27.18 -8.19
CA ASP A 103 -0.18 -28.62 -7.96
C ASP A 103 -0.67 -29.39 -9.23
N GLY A 104 -0.15 -28.99 -10.42
CA GLY A 104 -0.51 -29.60 -11.69
C GLY A 104 -1.89 -29.19 -12.25
N THR A 105 -2.63 -28.34 -11.55
CA THR A 105 -3.91 -27.78 -12.00
C THR A 105 -3.71 -26.38 -12.54
N GLU A 106 -4.19 -26.11 -13.76
CA GLU A 106 -4.23 -24.75 -14.32
C GLU A 106 -5.44 -23.99 -13.79
N TYR A 107 -5.20 -22.79 -13.31
CA TYR A 107 -6.23 -21.84 -12.88
C TYR A 107 -6.30 -20.67 -13.85
N VAL A 108 -7.53 -20.34 -14.28
CA VAL A 108 -7.80 -19.25 -15.21
C VAL A 108 -8.47 -18.11 -14.47
N LEU A 109 -7.86 -16.93 -14.54
CA LEU A 109 -8.29 -15.70 -13.89
C LEU A 109 -8.87 -14.71 -14.91
N ALA A 110 -9.65 -13.75 -14.44
CA ALA A 110 -10.12 -12.66 -15.29
C ALA A 110 -8.94 -11.82 -15.81
N ARG A 111 -8.94 -11.49 -17.11
CA ARG A 111 -7.96 -10.57 -17.72
C ARG A 111 -8.51 -9.16 -17.66
N ASN A 112 -8.45 -8.56 -16.49
CA ASN A 112 -9.03 -7.25 -16.19
C ASN A 112 -8.16 -6.07 -16.62
N GLU A 113 -6.95 -6.32 -17.14
CA GLU A 113 -6.09 -5.29 -17.72
C GLU A 113 -5.92 -5.55 -19.24
N GLN A 114 -6.56 -4.72 -20.07
CA GLN A 114 -6.49 -4.73 -21.54
C GLN A 114 -6.77 -6.11 -22.18
N ASP A 115 -7.58 -6.96 -21.54
CA ASP A 115 -7.87 -8.36 -21.94
C ASP A 115 -6.61 -9.24 -22.09
N ARG A 116 -5.49 -8.87 -21.47
CA ARG A 116 -4.19 -9.55 -21.59
C ARG A 116 -3.71 -10.15 -20.28
N THR A 117 -3.78 -9.40 -19.19
CA THR A 117 -3.23 -9.77 -17.90
C THR A 117 -4.30 -9.71 -16.81
N HIS A 118 -4.08 -10.50 -15.77
CA HIS A 118 -4.79 -10.33 -14.52
C HIS A 118 -4.03 -9.33 -13.67
N LEU A 119 -4.72 -8.36 -13.09
CA LEU A 119 -4.15 -7.29 -12.27
C LEU A 119 -4.89 -7.16 -10.95
N HIS A 120 -4.14 -7.05 -9.84
CA HIS A 120 -4.62 -6.65 -8.52
C HIS A 120 -5.83 -7.42 -7.98
N GLY A 121 -5.90 -8.73 -8.25
CA GLY A 121 -6.95 -9.59 -7.71
C GLY A 121 -8.24 -9.64 -8.52
N GLY A 122 -8.26 -9.01 -9.70
CA GLY A 122 -9.32 -9.21 -10.70
C GLY A 122 -10.37 -8.12 -10.81
N MET A 123 -11.54 -8.50 -11.32
CA MET A 123 -12.65 -7.57 -11.60
C MET A 123 -13.25 -7.00 -10.31
N VAL A 124 -13.37 -7.84 -9.27
CA VAL A 124 -13.89 -7.47 -7.94
C VAL A 124 -12.90 -7.94 -6.87
N GLY A 125 -11.70 -7.33 -6.89
CA GLY A 125 -10.66 -7.59 -5.92
C GLY A 125 -10.98 -7.06 -4.52
N PHE A 126 -10.04 -7.17 -3.61
CA PHE A 126 -10.20 -6.77 -2.20
C PHE A 126 -10.42 -5.27 -2.03
N ASP A 127 -9.98 -4.47 -3.00
CA ASP A 127 -10.20 -3.03 -3.15
C ASP A 127 -11.68 -2.63 -3.24
N LYS A 128 -12.54 -3.55 -3.73
CA LYS A 128 -13.98 -3.33 -3.95
C LYS A 128 -14.88 -4.04 -2.95
N LYS A 129 -14.31 -4.59 -1.88
CA LYS A 129 -15.06 -5.32 -0.85
C LYS A 129 -15.36 -4.43 0.36
N ILE A 130 -16.50 -4.68 1.02
CA ILE A 130 -16.74 -4.18 2.38
C ILE A 130 -16.08 -5.14 3.36
N TRP A 131 -15.08 -4.64 4.07
CA TRP A 131 -14.41 -5.36 5.13
C TRP A 131 -15.19 -5.25 6.44
N LYS A 132 -15.29 -6.36 7.16
CA LYS A 132 -15.85 -6.39 8.51
C LYS A 132 -14.81 -5.81 9.48
N VAL A 133 -15.22 -4.84 10.28
CA VAL A 133 -14.39 -4.34 11.37
C VAL A 133 -14.54 -5.25 12.58
N ALA A 134 -13.47 -5.98 12.90
CA ALA A 134 -13.41 -6.90 14.03
C ALA A 134 -13.02 -6.18 15.33
N GLU A 135 -12.12 -5.19 15.23
CA GLU A 135 -11.67 -4.38 16.37
C GLU A 135 -11.38 -2.95 15.93
N ALA A 136 -11.75 -1.99 16.80
CA ALA A 136 -11.36 -0.59 16.71
C ALA A 136 -11.08 -0.11 18.13
N LYS A 137 -9.79 -0.04 18.51
CA LYS A 137 -9.37 0.19 19.89
C LYS A 137 -8.21 1.17 19.99
N ALA A 138 -8.24 1.98 21.01
CA ALA A 138 -7.12 2.82 21.42
C ALA A 138 -6.72 2.48 22.86
N ASP A 139 -5.44 2.36 23.13
CA ASP A 139 -4.86 2.26 24.47
C ASP A 139 -3.82 3.38 24.69
N ALA A 140 -3.09 3.37 25.81
CA ALA A 140 -2.15 4.44 26.15
C ALA A 140 -0.92 4.53 25.21
N LYS A 141 -0.70 3.58 24.30
CA LYS A 141 0.50 3.50 23.47
C LYS A 141 0.18 3.46 21.97
N LYS A 142 -0.97 2.92 21.60
CA LYS A 142 -1.30 2.68 20.19
C LYS A 142 -2.80 2.67 19.93
N ILE A 143 -3.12 2.84 18.67
CA ILE A 143 -4.45 2.66 18.12
C ILE A 143 -4.41 1.48 17.17
N THR A 144 -5.40 0.60 17.26
CA THR A 144 -5.50 -0.60 16.43
C THR A 144 -6.87 -0.63 15.74
N LEU A 145 -6.88 -0.84 14.44
CA LEU A 145 -8.06 -1.13 13.64
C LEU A 145 -7.86 -2.46 12.93
N VAL A 146 -8.73 -3.44 13.20
CA VAL A 146 -8.67 -4.77 12.59
C VAL A 146 -9.81 -4.94 11.61
N LEU A 147 -9.47 -5.23 10.37
CA LEU A 147 -10.40 -5.55 9.29
C LEU A 147 -10.31 -7.04 8.94
N GLU A 148 -11.45 -7.69 8.75
CA GLU A 148 -11.56 -9.09 8.33
C GLU A 148 -12.32 -9.21 7.02
N LEU A 149 -11.88 -10.13 6.17
CA LEU A 149 -12.54 -10.50 4.91
C LEU A 149 -12.51 -12.01 4.74
N PHE A 150 -13.64 -12.58 4.36
CA PHE A 150 -13.73 -13.95 3.85
C PHE A 150 -13.82 -13.91 2.33
N SER A 151 -12.93 -14.63 1.66
CA SER A 151 -12.90 -14.79 0.21
C SER A 151 -13.14 -16.28 -0.09
N PRO A 152 -14.30 -16.65 -0.69
CA PRO A 152 -14.65 -18.05 -0.92
C PRO A 152 -13.77 -18.71 -1.97
N ASP A 153 -13.73 -20.05 -1.92
CA ASP A 153 -13.07 -20.89 -2.94
C ASP A 153 -13.50 -20.47 -4.34
N MET A 154 -12.55 -20.33 -5.25
CA MET A 154 -12.72 -19.90 -6.65
C MET A 154 -13.22 -18.46 -6.83
N GLU A 155 -13.23 -17.60 -5.79
CA GLU A 155 -13.46 -16.17 -5.99
C GLU A 155 -12.37 -15.60 -6.90
N GLU A 156 -12.75 -14.87 -7.97
CA GLU A 156 -11.89 -14.37 -9.05
C GLU A 156 -10.99 -15.45 -9.69
N GLY A 157 -11.32 -16.74 -9.51
CA GLY A 157 -10.60 -17.89 -10.06
C GLY A 157 -9.51 -18.48 -9.15
N TYR A 158 -9.31 -17.95 -7.96
CA TYR A 158 -8.31 -18.43 -7.02
C TYR A 158 -8.82 -19.59 -6.13
N PRO A 159 -8.04 -20.69 -5.97
CA PRO A 159 -8.45 -21.81 -5.13
C PRO A 159 -8.40 -21.50 -3.63
N GLY A 160 -9.23 -22.21 -2.88
CA GLY A 160 -9.29 -22.19 -1.42
C GLY A 160 -10.18 -21.10 -0.83
N ASN A 161 -10.87 -21.46 0.27
CA ASN A 161 -11.50 -20.49 1.14
C ASN A 161 -10.44 -19.76 1.93
N LEU A 162 -10.37 -18.44 1.82
CA LEU A 162 -9.34 -17.61 2.42
C LEU A 162 -9.96 -16.70 3.49
N ASN A 163 -9.48 -16.84 4.73
CA ASN A 163 -9.75 -15.88 5.79
C ASN A 163 -8.60 -14.88 5.85
N VAL A 164 -8.91 -13.61 5.67
CA VAL A 164 -7.93 -12.51 5.68
C VAL A 164 -8.20 -11.61 6.86
N LYS A 165 -7.13 -11.20 7.54
CA LYS A 165 -7.15 -10.19 8.58
C LYS A 165 -6.08 -9.14 8.29
N VAL A 166 -6.47 -7.88 8.24
CA VAL A 166 -5.55 -6.75 8.09
C VAL A 166 -5.66 -5.87 9.33
N THR A 167 -4.51 -5.60 9.94
CA THR A 167 -4.41 -4.77 11.14
C THR A 167 -3.65 -3.50 10.84
N TYR A 168 -4.34 -2.36 10.92
CA TYR A 168 -3.71 -1.04 10.93
C TYR A 168 -3.34 -0.68 12.36
N THR A 169 -2.11 -0.24 12.57
CA THR A 169 -1.65 0.23 13.90
C THR A 169 -1.02 1.60 13.76
N LEU A 170 -1.41 2.52 14.62
CA LEU A 170 -0.81 3.83 14.77
C LEU A 170 -0.20 3.95 16.17
N SER A 171 1.11 4.22 16.25
CA SER A 171 1.87 4.35 17.50
C SER A 171 2.94 5.42 17.33
N GLU A 172 2.87 6.50 18.11
CA GLU A 172 3.76 7.65 17.94
C GLU A 172 3.80 8.14 16.47
N LYS A 173 4.97 8.07 15.83
CA LYS A 173 5.19 8.44 14.42
C LYS A 173 5.17 7.24 13.47
N ASP A 174 4.76 6.07 13.95
CA ASP A 174 4.72 4.80 13.22
C ASP A 174 3.29 4.48 12.78
N PHE A 175 3.08 4.26 11.48
CA PHE A 175 1.86 3.73 10.91
C PHE A 175 2.16 2.41 10.22
N SER A 176 1.54 1.31 10.65
CA SER A 176 1.82 -0.02 10.10
C SER A 176 0.57 -0.74 9.61
N ILE A 177 0.78 -1.63 8.65
CA ILE A 177 -0.22 -2.54 8.09
C ILE A 177 0.32 -3.96 8.23
N ARG A 178 -0.36 -4.81 9.00
CA ARG A 178 -0.05 -6.24 9.09
C ARG A 178 -1.11 -7.03 8.34
N TYR A 179 -0.66 -7.90 7.46
CA TYR A 179 -1.48 -8.77 6.63
C TYR A 179 -1.36 -10.19 7.14
N GLU A 180 -2.47 -10.77 7.59
CA GLU A 180 -2.54 -12.16 8.05
C GLU A 180 -3.61 -12.89 7.23
N ALA A 181 -3.33 -14.13 6.82
CA ALA A 181 -4.34 -14.95 6.14
C ALA A 181 -4.08 -16.44 6.34
N VAL A 182 -5.13 -17.24 6.19
CA VAL A 182 -5.08 -18.70 6.17
C VAL A 182 -6.07 -19.20 5.13
N SER A 183 -5.63 -20.14 4.29
CA SER A 183 -6.46 -20.83 3.29
C SER A 183 -6.67 -22.29 3.68
N ASP A 184 -7.84 -22.85 3.36
CA ASP A 184 -8.12 -24.28 3.56
C ASP A 184 -7.57 -25.19 2.44
N LYS A 185 -7.06 -24.58 1.34
CA LYS A 185 -6.38 -25.27 0.24
C LYS A 185 -5.08 -24.54 -0.10
N ASN A 186 -4.18 -25.22 -0.81
CA ASN A 186 -3.06 -24.54 -1.46
C ASN A 186 -3.58 -23.44 -2.40
N THR A 187 -2.98 -22.26 -2.31
CA THR A 187 -3.38 -21.11 -3.13
C THR A 187 -2.15 -20.23 -3.42
N VAL A 188 -2.35 -19.17 -4.16
CA VAL A 188 -1.36 -18.10 -4.33
C VAL A 188 -1.86 -16.84 -3.64
N LEU A 189 -0.97 -16.14 -2.94
CA LEU A 189 -1.36 -14.97 -2.15
C LEU A 189 -0.26 -13.91 -2.14
N ASN A 190 -0.63 -12.69 -2.49
CA ASN A 190 0.23 -11.52 -2.41
C ASN A 190 -0.64 -10.30 -2.04
N LEU A 191 -0.60 -9.88 -0.78
CA LEU A 191 -1.38 -8.74 -0.29
C LEU A 191 -0.51 -7.50 -0.19
N THR A 192 -1.02 -6.34 -0.59
CA THR A 192 -0.35 -5.05 -0.43
C THR A 192 -1.34 -3.92 -0.21
N ASN A 193 -0.85 -2.68 -0.10
CA ASN A 193 -1.66 -1.47 -0.10
C ASN A 193 -1.17 -0.52 -1.19
N HIS A 194 -2.09 0.07 -1.92
CA HIS A 194 -1.83 0.92 -3.08
C HIS A 194 -2.00 2.42 -2.75
N ALA A 195 -1.39 2.87 -1.63
CA ALA A 195 -1.39 4.29 -1.27
C ALA A 195 -0.48 5.09 -2.19
N TYR A 196 -0.98 6.24 -2.65
CA TYR A 196 -0.23 7.21 -3.44
C TYR A 196 0.30 8.29 -2.51
N PHE A 197 1.60 8.25 -2.23
CA PHE A 197 2.27 9.16 -1.32
C PHE A 197 2.80 10.42 -2.02
N ASN A 198 2.73 11.55 -1.30
CA ASN A 198 3.42 12.79 -1.62
C ASN A 198 3.85 13.45 -0.30
N MET A 199 5.15 13.46 0.01
CA MET A 199 5.67 13.98 1.29
C MET A 199 5.55 15.51 1.41
N ASN A 200 5.29 16.21 0.29
CA ASN A 200 4.96 17.64 0.30
C ASN A 200 3.46 17.92 0.48
N GLY A 201 2.64 16.86 0.62
CA GLY A 201 1.18 16.90 0.68
C GLY A 201 0.53 16.59 -0.68
N TYR A 202 -0.63 15.88 -0.65
CA TYR A 202 -1.35 15.55 -1.89
C TYR A 202 -1.83 16.80 -2.66
N ASP A 203 -1.97 17.93 -1.96
CA ASP A 203 -2.38 19.23 -2.47
C ASP A 203 -1.21 20.12 -2.92
N SER A 204 0.05 19.65 -2.77
CA SER A 204 1.24 20.33 -3.30
C SER A 204 1.08 20.61 -4.78
N LYS A 205 1.60 21.75 -5.26
CA LYS A 205 1.66 22.08 -6.69
C LYS A 205 2.71 21.27 -7.43
N ASP A 206 3.75 20.84 -6.69
CA ASP A 206 4.87 20.09 -7.25
C ASP A 206 4.54 18.60 -7.37
N SER A 207 5.07 17.98 -8.43
CA SER A 207 5.01 16.53 -8.58
C SER A 207 5.96 15.84 -7.62
N VAL A 208 5.78 14.54 -7.39
CA VAL A 208 6.72 13.74 -6.58
C VAL A 208 8.12 13.65 -7.21
N GLU A 209 8.28 14.06 -8.46
CA GLU A 209 9.58 14.09 -9.16
C GLU A 209 10.57 15.06 -8.52
N THR A 210 10.09 16.05 -7.76
CA THR A 210 10.93 16.99 -6.98
C THR A 210 11.37 16.44 -5.62
N GLN A 211 10.89 15.28 -5.23
CA GLN A 211 11.20 14.62 -3.95
C GLN A 211 12.32 13.60 -4.12
N THR A 212 13.01 13.26 -3.02
CA THR A 212 14.06 12.25 -3.04
C THR A 212 13.49 10.88 -2.67
N LEU A 213 14.04 9.84 -3.31
CA LEU A 213 13.74 8.45 -3.04
C LEU A 213 15.03 7.66 -2.95
N GLY A 214 15.15 6.81 -1.92
CA GLY A 214 16.10 5.73 -1.81
C GLY A 214 15.36 4.40 -1.79
N ILE A 215 15.85 3.40 -2.52
CA ILE A 215 15.37 2.01 -2.49
C ILE A 215 16.58 1.10 -2.31
N PHE A 216 16.61 0.30 -1.24
CA PHE A 216 17.76 -0.52 -0.89
C PHE A 216 17.66 -1.90 -1.56
N ALA A 217 17.87 -1.90 -2.87
CA ALA A 217 17.80 -3.06 -3.75
C ALA A 217 18.94 -3.03 -4.77
N ASP A 218 19.60 -4.17 -5.00
CA ASP A 218 20.67 -4.30 -6.00
C ASP A 218 20.14 -4.67 -7.38
N THR A 219 18.89 -5.14 -7.44
CA THR A 219 18.24 -5.52 -8.69
C THR A 219 16.81 -4.98 -8.76
N PHE A 220 16.38 -4.74 -9.98
CA PHE A 220 14.99 -4.49 -10.32
C PHE A 220 14.51 -5.50 -11.35
N THR A 221 13.21 -5.66 -11.48
CA THR A 221 12.61 -6.59 -12.44
C THR A 221 12.32 -5.85 -13.73
N GLU A 222 13.00 -6.27 -14.83
CA GLU A 222 12.70 -5.79 -16.17
C GLU A 222 11.34 -6.30 -16.66
N ILE A 223 10.68 -5.52 -17.50
CA ILE A 223 9.35 -5.79 -18.02
C ILE A 223 9.30 -5.66 -19.55
N ASP A 224 8.39 -6.40 -20.17
CA ASP A 224 8.05 -6.23 -21.57
C ASP A 224 6.99 -5.11 -21.78
N ASN A 225 6.59 -4.89 -23.03
CA ASN A 225 5.59 -3.88 -23.40
C ASN A 225 4.17 -4.18 -22.91
N THR A 226 3.96 -5.28 -22.21
CA THR A 226 2.73 -5.62 -21.50
C THR A 226 2.89 -5.53 -19.99
N LEU A 227 4.02 -4.97 -19.55
CA LEU A 227 4.43 -4.80 -18.14
C LEU A 227 4.58 -6.14 -17.38
N ILE A 228 4.87 -7.21 -18.11
CA ILE A 228 5.13 -8.54 -17.55
C ILE A 228 6.64 -8.74 -17.35
N PRO A 229 7.07 -9.32 -16.21
CA PRO A 229 8.46 -9.61 -15.94
C PRO A 229 9.16 -10.41 -17.07
N THR A 230 10.38 -9.99 -17.41
CA THR A 230 11.26 -10.68 -18.34
C THR A 230 12.53 -11.23 -17.67
N GLY A 231 12.89 -10.69 -16.51
CA GLY A 231 14.05 -11.08 -15.72
C GLY A 231 14.41 -10.03 -14.69
N ASP A 232 15.44 -10.27 -13.89
CA ASP A 232 15.99 -9.28 -12.96
C ASP A 232 17.30 -8.73 -13.54
N ALA A 233 17.48 -7.41 -13.45
CA ALA A 233 18.69 -6.70 -13.86
C ALA A 233 19.32 -5.95 -12.69
N SER A 234 20.63 -5.69 -12.74
CA SER A 234 21.32 -4.84 -11.78
C SER A 234 20.84 -3.40 -11.91
N VAL A 235 20.66 -2.72 -10.78
CA VAL A 235 20.38 -1.28 -10.77
C VAL A 235 21.63 -0.45 -11.07
N GLU A 236 22.84 -1.01 -10.89
CA GLU A 236 24.11 -0.29 -10.95
C GLU A 236 24.34 0.40 -12.29
N GLY A 237 24.56 1.70 -12.25
CA GLY A 237 24.81 2.51 -13.44
C GLY A 237 23.58 2.80 -14.30
N THR A 238 22.38 2.45 -13.84
CA THR A 238 21.12 2.68 -14.57
C THR A 238 20.28 3.81 -13.93
N ALA A 239 19.19 4.20 -14.59
CA ALA A 239 18.19 5.11 -14.03
C ALA A 239 17.51 4.54 -12.78
N PHE A 240 17.54 3.22 -12.57
CA PHE A 240 16.95 2.49 -11.46
C PHE A 240 17.86 2.42 -10.22
N ASP A 241 19.07 2.98 -10.23
CA ASP A 241 19.96 3.00 -9.07
C ASP A 241 19.50 4.05 -8.04
N PHE A 242 18.66 3.61 -7.11
CA PHE A 242 18.17 4.37 -5.95
C PHE A 242 18.86 3.95 -4.64
N ARG A 243 19.95 3.16 -4.67
CA ARG A 243 20.67 2.74 -3.45
C ARG A 243 21.22 3.93 -2.67
N THR A 244 21.59 5.00 -3.36
CA THR A 244 21.81 6.32 -2.76
C THR A 244 20.60 7.20 -3.07
N PRO A 245 19.94 7.78 -2.05
CA PRO A 245 18.76 8.61 -2.29
C PRO A 245 19.02 9.71 -3.32
N LYS A 246 18.14 9.84 -4.30
CA LYS A 246 18.22 10.83 -5.37
C LYS A 246 16.84 11.41 -5.70
N LEU A 247 16.81 12.56 -6.38
CA LEU A 247 15.56 13.10 -6.92
C LEU A 247 14.88 12.08 -7.85
N ILE A 248 13.59 11.84 -7.67
CA ILE A 248 12.81 10.91 -8.48
C ILE A 248 12.84 11.32 -9.95
N GLY A 249 12.73 12.64 -10.22
CA GLY A 249 12.77 13.19 -11.58
C GLY A 249 14.15 13.21 -12.24
N LYS A 250 15.23 12.89 -11.52
CA LYS A 250 16.60 13.04 -12.03
C LYS A 250 16.84 12.31 -13.35
N ASP A 251 16.34 11.07 -13.43
CA ASP A 251 16.64 10.18 -14.56
C ASP A 251 15.39 9.76 -15.34
N ILE A 252 14.19 10.24 -14.96
CA ILE A 252 12.90 9.81 -15.53
C ILE A 252 12.73 10.23 -17.01
N ALA A 253 13.46 11.26 -17.45
CA ALA A 253 13.46 11.75 -18.83
C ALA A 253 14.61 11.15 -19.68
N ASN A 254 15.43 10.28 -19.09
CA ASN A 254 16.50 9.64 -19.82
C ASN A 254 15.95 8.67 -20.87
N ASP A 255 16.67 8.50 -21.98
CA ASP A 255 16.35 7.50 -22.99
C ASP A 255 16.77 6.10 -22.50
N GLU A 256 16.07 5.65 -21.46
CA GLU A 256 16.27 4.34 -20.82
C GLU A 256 15.17 3.40 -21.27
N PRO A 257 15.48 2.24 -21.89
CA PRO A 257 14.47 1.35 -22.45
C PRO A 257 13.36 0.97 -21.46
N GLN A 258 13.69 0.68 -20.20
CA GLN A 258 12.72 0.28 -19.20
C GLN A 258 11.84 1.46 -18.74
N ILE A 259 12.38 2.68 -18.66
CA ILE A 259 11.59 3.89 -18.43
C ILE A 259 10.60 4.12 -19.58
N ASN A 260 11.05 3.94 -20.82
CA ASN A 260 10.23 4.13 -22.01
C ASN A 260 9.08 3.11 -22.08
N VAL A 261 9.34 1.84 -21.79
CA VAL A 261 8.35 0.76 -21.77
C VAL A 261 7.22 1.08 -20.79
N ALA A 262 7.55 1.52 -19.57
CA ALA A 262 6.57 1.84 -18.54
C ALA A 262 6.05 3.28 -18.61
N SER A 263 6.58 4.15 -19.46
CA SER A 263 6.29 5.60 -19.49
C SER A 263 6.66 6.32 -18.18
N GLY A 264 7.64 5.80 -17.47
CA GLY A 264 8.11 6.24 -16.15
C GLY A 264 8.57 5.05 -15.29
N TYR A 265 8.65 5.25 -13.98
CA TYR A 265 8.89 4.13 -13.07
C TYR A 265 7.58 3.40 -12.77
N ASP A 266 7.53 2.10 -13.08
CA ASP A 266 6.49 1.14 -12.69
C ASP A 266 7.13 -0.25 -12.60
N HIS A 267 8.10 -0.39 -11.69
CA HIS A 267 8.97 -1.56 -11.62
C HIS A 267 9.06 -2.12 -10.21
N ASN A 268 9.26 -3.43 -10.13
CA ASN A 268 9.54 -4.13 -8.90
C ASN A 268 11.04 -4.06 -8.58
N PHE A 269 11.39 -3.78 -7.33
CA PHE A 269 12.75 -3.76 -6.79
C PHE A 269 12.90 -4.88 -5.76
N ASN A 270 13.94 -5.72 -5.89
CA ASN A 270 14.21 -6.83 -4.99
C ASN A 270 15.13 -6.36 -3.87
N PHE A 271 14.64 -6.35 -2.63
CA PHE A 271 15.41 -5.84 -1.50
C PHE A 271 16.67 -6.66 -1.20
N SER A 272 17.80 -5.96 -1.00
CA SER A 272 19.10 -6.55 -0.65
C SER A 272 19.74 -5.93 0.60
N GLY A 273 19.28 -4.79 1.08
CA GLY A 273 19.85 -4.08 2.23
C GLY A 273 19.82 -4.90 3.53
N ASP A 274 20.77 -4.62 4.44
CA ASP A 274 20.97 -5.33 5.71
C ASP A 274 20.53 -4.52 6.93
N ASP A 275 19.91 -3.35 6.73
CA ASP A 275 19.39 -2.54 7.83
C ASP A 275 18.03 -3.07 8.27
N TYR A 276 17.94 -3.46 9.55
CA TYR A 276 16.75 -4.06 10.15
C TYR A 276 16.40 -3.41 11.47
N ILE A 277 15.10 -3.31 11.72
CA ILE A 277 14.56 -2.96 13.03
C ILE A 277 13.74 -4.10 13.62
N SER A 278 13.61 -4.10 14.94
CA SER A 278 12.62 -4.94 15.64
C SER A 278 11.33 -4.13 15.83
N TYR A 279 10.22 -4.63 15.31
CA TYR A 279 8.92 -3.99 15.43
C TYR A 279 7.84 -5.02 15.74
N MET A 280 7.16 -4.88 16.90
CA MET A 280 6.08 -5.78 17.35
C MET A 280 6.43 -7.27 17.26
N GLY A 281 7.68 -7.63 17.60
CA GLY A 281 8.17 -9.01 17.59
C GLY A 281 8.61 -9.55 16.22
N LYS A 282 8.59 -8.72 15.19
CA LYS A 282 9.10 -9.02 13.86
C LYS A 282 10.40 -8.29 13.57
N LYS A 283 11.24 -8.87 12.72
CA LYS A 283 12.43 -8.25 12.14
C LYS A 283 12.02 -7.68 10.79
N LEU A 284 11.98 -6.35 10.66
CA LEU A 284 11.61 -5.67 9.43
C LEU A 284 12.84 -5.01 8.80
N ARG A 285 13.02 -5.17 7.49
CA ARG A 285 14.09 -4.55 6.70
C ARG A 285 13.71 -3.12 6.36
N CYS A 286 14.65 -2.18 6.43
CA CYS A 286 14.53 -0.89 5.78
C CYS A 286 14.60 -1.09 4.27
N GLY A 287 13.47 -0.93 3.58
CA GLY A 287 13.36 -1.16 2.14
C GLY A 287 13.49 0.11 1.32
N ALA A 288 12.96 1.23 1.84
CA ALA A 288 12.99 2.51 1.12
C ALA A 288 12.93 3.70 2.08
N VAL A 289 13.37 4.85 1.59
CA VAL A 289 13.23 6.16 2.24
C VAL A 289 12.75 7.18 1.21
N MET A 290 11.72 7.95 1.56
CA MET A 290 11.17 9.02 0.72
C MET A 290 11.14 10.32 1.50
N SER A 291 11.68 11.40 0.93
CA SER A 291 11.73 12.71 1.59
C SER A 291 11.17 13.80 0.69
N GLY A 292 10.28 14.62 1.27
CA GLY A 292 9.90 15.93 0.77
C GLY A 292 10.71 17.04 1.44
N ASP A 293 10.14 18.26 1.48
CA ASP A 293 10.83 19.43 2.02
C ASP A 293 11.02 19.36 3.54
N ALA A 294 10.05 18.79 4.27
CA ALA A 294 10.04 18.76 5.73
C ALA A 294 9.73 17.39 6.34
N LEU A 295 9.22 16.47 5.54
CA LEU A 295 8.84 15.14 6.00
C LEU A 295 9.70 14.08 5.34
N THR A 296 10.12 13.11 6.13
CA THR A 296 10.75 11.88 5.64
C THR A 296 9.93 10.67 6.09
N MET A 297 9.70 9.74 5.18
CA MET A 297 9.06 8.45 5.43
C MET A 297 10.06 7.33 5.18
N HIS A 298 10.30 6.52 6.19
CA HIS A 298 11.04 5.26 6.08
C HIS A 298 10.04 4.11 5.96
N LEU A 299 10.24 3.26 4.94
CA LEU A 299 9.46 2.05 4.73
C LEU A 299 10.25 0.85 5.23
N TYR A 300 9.67 0.11 6.18
CA TYR A 300 10.21 -1.15 6.69
C TYR A 300 9.23 -2.29 6.41
N THR A 301 9.77 -3.47 6.06
CA THR A 301 8.92 -4.62 5.76
C THR A 301 9.66 -5.96 5.90
N ASP A 302 8.91 -7.04 6.09
CA ASP A 302 9.38 -8.42 5.95
C ASP A 302 9.00 -9.05 4.59
N LYS A 303 8.46 -8.24 3.65
CA LYS A 303 8.26 -8.62 2.25
C LYS A 303 9.59 -8.58 1.49
N PRO A 304 9.75 -9.40 0.42
CA PRO A 304 11.01 -9.51 -0.33
C PRO A 304 11.29 -8.34 -1.28
N ALA A 305 10.24 -7.58 -1.68
CA ALA A 305 10.35 -6.60 -2.74
C ALA A 305 9.36 -5.44 -2.57
N VAL A 306 9.51 -4.42 -3.42
CA VAL A 306 8.60 -3.28 -3.52
C VAL A 306 8.37 -2.93 -4.99
N GLN A 307 7.10 -2.72 -5.38
CA GLN A 307 6.78 -2.00 -6.61
C GLN A 307 6.91 -0.51 -6.37
N PHE A 308 7.71 0.16 -7.17
CA PHE A 308 7.76 1.62 -7.24
C PHE A 308 7.00 2.08 -8.49
N TYR A 309 5.87 2.75 -8.27
CA TYR A 309 5.07 3.37 -9.32
C TYR A 309 5.02 4.87 -9.11
N VAL A 310 5.53 5.64 -10.09
CA VAL A 310 5.67 7.10 -9.95
C VAL A 310 4.36 7.88 -10.14
N GLY A 311 3.24 7.19 -10.44
CA GLY A 311 1.94 7.82 -10.61
C GLY A 311 1.76 8.56 -11.94
N HIS A 312 2.49 8.17 -12.97
CA HIS A 312 2.42 8.81 -14.30
C HIS A 312 1.05 8.62 -14.99
N GLY A 313 0.25 7.63 -14.58
CA GLY A 313 -1.10 7.39 -15.08
C GLY A 313 -2.20 8.25 -14.44
N ILE A 314 -1.87 9.07 -13.45
CA ILE A 314 -2.84 10.03 -12.87
C ILE A 314 -3.14 11.10 -13.93
N ARG A 315 -4.43 11.25 -14.30
CA ARG A 315 -4.87 12.12 -15.38
C ARG A 315 -5.64 13.34 -14.89
N PRO A 316 -5.48 14.52 -15.53
CA PRO A 316 -6.17 15.76 -15.13
C PRO A 316 -7.69 15.74 -15.32
N ASP A 317 -8.20 14.90 -16.23
CA ASP A 317 -9.61 14.77 -16.59
C ASP A 317 -10.40 13.83 -15.67
N ASP A 318 -9.70 13.15 -14.77
CA ASP A 318 -10.32 12.27 -13.77
C ASP A 318 -11.03 13.09 -12.66
N VAL A 319 -11.85 12.39 -11.84
CA VAL A 319 -12.46 12.97 -10.63
C VAL A 319 -11.37 13.60 -9.74
N PRO A 320 -11.52 14.86 -9.30
CA PRO A 320 -10.51 15.54 -8.50
C PRO A 320 -10.27 14.82 -7.17
N PHE A 321 -9.08 15.00 -6.60
CA PHE A 321 -8.78 14.56 -5.24
C PHE A 321 -9.55 15.36 -4.19
N LYS A 322 -9.36 15.02 -2.92
CA LYS A 322 -9.91 15.74 -1.76
C LYS A 322 -9.83 17.24 -1.93
N ASN A 323 -10.83 17.96 -1.40
CA ASN A 323 -10.93 19.43 -1.45
C ASN A 323 -10.85 19.99 -2.88
N ASN A 324 -11.34 19.23 -3.88
CA ASN A 324 -11.30 19.58 -5.30
C ASN A 324 -9.90 19.88 -5.84
N VAL A 325 -8.86 19.28 -5.27
CA VAL A 325 -7.49 19.42 -5.79
C VAL A 325 -7.40 18.72 -7.15
N PRO A 326 -7.01 19.43 -8.21
CA PRO A 326 -6.90 18.83 -9.55
C PRO A 326 -5.85 17.71 -9.57
N LYS A 327 -6.14 16.64 -10.27
CA LYS A 327 -5.16 15.60 -10.56
C LYS A 327 -4.13 16.08 -11.58
N SER A 328 -2.92 15.59 -11.45
CA SER A 328 -1.87 15.77 -12.44
C SER A 328 -0.95 14.55 -12.45
N ARG A 329 -0.28 14.32 -13.57
CA ARG A 329 0.77 13.30 -13.69
C ARG A 329 1.74 13.43 -12.51
N CYS A 330 2.13 12.28 -11.92
CA CYS A 330 3.09 12.18 -10.82
C CYS A 330 2.70 13.02 -9.58
N ARG A 331 1.40 13.20 -9.30
CA ARG A 331 0.92 13.89 -8.10
C ARG A 331 1.18 13.08 -6.82
N GLY A 332 1.22 11.78 -6.92
CA GLY A 332 1.55 10.84 -5.87
C GLY A 332 2.23 9.61 -6.44
N MET A 333 3.03 8.92 -5.64
CA MET A 333 3.71 7.69 -6.02
C MET A 333 3.39 6.54 -5.07
N CYS A 334 3.48 5.30 -5.55
CA CYS A 334 3.23 4.10 -4.75
C CYS A 334 4.53 3.38 -4.40
N LEU A 335 4.60 2.87 -3.17
CA LEU A 335 5.59 1.92 -2.69
C LEU A 335 4.84 0.70 -2.14
N GLU A 336 4.59 -0.27 -3.01
CA GLU A 336 3.77 -1.44 -2.71
C GLU A 336 4.68 -2.61 -2.33
N THR A 337 4.81 -2.90 -1.04
CA THR A 337 5.58 -4.06 -0.58
C THR A 337 4.88 -5.35 -1.01
N GLN A 338 5.61 -6.25 -1.68
CA GLN A 338 4.99 -7.38 -2.35
C GLN A 338 5.96 -8.54 -2.62
N PHE A 339 5.45 -9.67 -3.12
CA PHE A 339 6.20 -10.62 -3.96
C PHE A 339 6.26 -10.07 -5.38
N LYS A 340 7.24 -10.50 -6.17
CA LYS A 340 7.39 -10.05 -7.57
C LYS A 340 6.09 -10.23 -8.36
N PRO A 341 5.85 -9.38 -9.35
CA PRO A 341 4.81 -9.64 -10.34
C PRO A 341 5.02 -11.00 -11.00
N ASP A 342 3.92 -11.68 -11.34
CA ASP A 342 3.91 -13.00 -11.99
C ASP A 342 4.56 -14.16 -11.20
N SER A 343 4.85 -13.97 -9.90
CA SER A 343 5.47 -14.99 -9.02
C SER A 343 4.77 -16.36 -9.04
N PRO A 344 3.45 -16.50 -9.20
CA PRO A 344 2.81 -17.81 -9.29
C PRO A 344 3.33 -18.66 -10.45
N ASN A 345 3.68 -18.04 -11.57
CA ASN A 345 4.24 -18.72 -12.74
C ASN A 345 5.73 -19.05 -12.59
N HIS A 346 6.35 -18.59 -11.49
CA HIS A 346 7.75 -18.85 -11.14
C HIS A 346 7.90 -19.69 -9.86
N GLY A 347 6.78 -20.25 -9.35
CA GLY A 347 6.78 -21.11 -8.15
C GLY A 347 6.92 -20.34 -6.83
N GLU A 348 6.69 -19.03 -6.84
CA GLU A 348 6.73 -18.16 -5.67
C GLU A 348 5.30 -17.72 -5.26
N ALA A 349 5.18 -17.03 -4.12
CA ALA A 349 3.91 -16.53 -3.57
C ALA A 349 2.85 -17.61 -3.33
N ARG A 350 3.29 -18.87 -3.18
CA ARG A 350 2.47 -19.99 -2.79
C ARG A 350 2.16 -19.93 -1.29
N LEU A 351 0.94 -20.23 -0.91
CA LEU A 351 0.48 -20.44 0.45
C LEU A 351 -0.07 -21.85 0.58
N GLU A 352 0.53 -22.66 1.43
CA GLU A 352 0.06 -24.03 1.69
C GLU A 352 -1.24 -24.01 2.49
N ALA A 353 -2.02 -25.09 2.33
CA ALA A 353 -3.26 -25.27 3.11
C ALA A 353 -2.96 -25.22 4.61
N ASN A 354 -3.70 -24.36 5.33
CA ASN A 354 -3.56 -24.08 6.77
C ASN A 354 -2.23 -23.42 7.19
N GLU A 355 -1.37 -23.07 6.25
CA GLU A 355 -0.21 -22.23 6.53
C GLU A 355 -0.66 -20.80 6.86
N LYS A 356 0.08 -20.14 7.75
CA LYS A 356 -0.17 -18.75 8.11
C LYS A 356 0.64 -17.81 7.21
N TYR A 357 -0.05 -17.00 6.42
CA TYR A 357 0.50 -15.82 5.79
C TYR A 357 0.58 -14.70 6.83
N ASP A 358 1.73 -14.07 7.02
CA ASP A 358 1.93 -13.05 8.06
C ASP A 358 3.06 -12.08 7.68
N TYR A 359 2.72 -10.97 7.07
CA TYR A 359 3.67 -9.93 6.66
C TYR A 359 3.26 -8.56 7.20
N THR A 360 4.25 -7.68 7.35
CA THR A 360 4.06 -6.33 7.89
C THR A 360 4.79 -5.30 7.04
N THR A 361 4.12 -4.19 6.79
CA THR A 361 4.70 -2.96 6.26
C THR A 361 4.55 -1.87 7.31
N LEU A 362 5.64 -1.18 7.61
CA LEU A 362 5.68 -0.07 8.54
C LEU A 362 6.16 1.19 7.81
N PHE A 363 5.42 2.26 7.96
CA PHE A 363 5.80 3.62 7.58
C PHE A 363 6.15 4.39 8.84
N ARG A 364 7.42 4.78 8.98
CA ARG A 364 7.93 5.61 10.09
C ARG A 364 8.21 7.00 9.57
N PHE A 365 7.70 8.01 10.25
CA PHE A 365 7.82 9.40 9.84
C PHE A 365 8.83 10.15 10.71
N GLU A 366 9.61 11.02 10.05
CA GLU A 366 10.53 11.98 10.66
C GLU A 366 10.16 13.40 10.21
N PHE A 367 10.05 14.33 11.17
CA PHE A 367 9.72 15.75 11.00
C PHE A 367 10.09 16.54 12.25
#